data_ce831a2f41d7972e4a0590cd8fb0c6d4
#
_entry.id   ce831a2f41d7972e4a0590cd8fb0c6d4
#
_cell.length_a   1.000
_cell.length_b   1.000
_cell.length_c   1.000
_cell.angle_alpha   90.00
_cell.angle_beta   90.00
_cell.angle_gamma   90.00
#
_symmetry.space_group_name_H-M   'P 1'
#
loop_
_entity.id
_entity.type
_entity.pdbx_description
1 polymer ?
#
loop_
_entity_poly.entity_id
_entity_poly.type
_entity_poly.pdbx_seq_one_letter_code
_entity_poly.pdbx_strand_id
1 'polypeptide(L)'
;MIINNYNNTMNKLLLISLVVFTQINLSSADFVVKMLNQSSTGVMVFEPAVLEIEVGDTVTFQSTDAAHNSASIPGMIPAGATAWNGQLSRDTTVTFDIPGIYGYQCTPHAMMAMVGVIKVGGDSSNKESVQAAAEIYKSTFVMNQTRLDDYLSKI
;
A
#
# COMPACT_ATOMS: atom_id res chain seq x y z
N MET A 1 -85.11 -12.37 -9.04
CA MET A 1 -84.18 -11.82 -8.05
C MET A 1 -82.79 -12.37 -8.42
N ILE A 2 -82.01 -11.57 -9.15
CA ILE A 2 -80.75 -12.01 -9.78
C ILE A 2 -79.62 -11.44 -8.91
N ILE A 3 -78.80 -12.31 -8.37
CA ILE A 3 -77.61 -11.93 -7.58
C ILE A 3 -76.42 -12.03 -8.49
N ASN A 4 -75.83 -10.88 -8.84
CA ASN A 4 -74.55 -10.77 -9.58
C ASN A 4 -73.40 -11.01 -8.65
N ASN A 5 -72.63 -12.10 -8.90
CA ASN A 5 -71.32 -12.32 -8.32
C ASN A 5 -70.29 -11.61 -9.15
N TYR A 6 -69.72 -10.53 -8.63
CA TYR A 6 -68.50 -9.92 -9.18
C TYR A 6 -67.29 -10.62 -8.62
N ASN A 7 -66.67 -11.46 -9.46
CA ASN A 7 -65.35 -12.00 -9.18
C ASN A 7 -64.29 -10.91 -9.39
N ASN A 8 -63.74 -10.42 -8.30
CA ASN A 8 -62.64 -9.49 -8.29
C ASN A 8 -61.29 -10.26 -8.35
N THR A 9 -60.82 -10.52 -9.57
CA THR A 9 -59.49 -11.05 -9.80
C THR A 9 -58.49 -9.92 -9.67
N MET A 10 -57.93 -9.78 -8.47
CA MET A 10 -56.76 -8.88 -8.26
C MET A 10 -55.55 -9.52 -8.90
N ASN A 11 -55.10 -8.97 -10.05
CA ASN A 11 -53.82 -9.24 -10.66
C ASN A 11 -52.72 -8.73 -9.75
N LYS A 12 -52.07 -9.66 -9.03
CA LYS A 12 -50.81 -9.36 -8.33
C LYS A 12 -49.68 -9.27 -9.37
N LEU A 13 -49.37 -8.07 -9.83
CA LEU A 13 -48.09 -7.82 -10.56
C LEU A 13 -46.96 -8.06 -9.57
N LEU A 14 -46.25 -9.16 -9.73
CA LEU A 14 -45.00 -9.46 -9.05
C LEU A 14 -43.91 -8.64 -9.78
N LEU A 15 -43.51 -7.48 -9.22
CA LEU A 15 -42.35 -6.75 -9.67
C LEU A 15 -41.11 -7.51 -9.20
N ILE A 16 -40.54 -8.34 -10.06
CA ILE A 16 -39.21 -8.93 -9.84
C ILE A 16 -38.18 -7.86 -10.11
N SER A 17 -37.66 -7.24 -9.06
CA SER A 17 -36.52 -6.34 -9.13
C SER A 17 -35.27 -7.19 -9.43
N LEU A 18 -34.78 -7.12 -10.67
CA LEU A 18 -33.52 -7.74 -11.10
C LEU A 18 -32.37 -6.90 -10.52
N VAL A 19 -31.83 -7.32 -9.37
CA VAL A 19 -30.60 -6.73 -8.82
C VAL A 19 -29.45 -7.27 -9.66
N VAL A 20 -28.96 -6.47 -10.58
CA VAL A 20 -27.73 -6.77 -11.34
C VAL A 20 -26.54 -6.54 -10.39
N PHE A 21 -25.98 -7.61 -9.86
CA PHE A 21 -24.70 -7.60 -9.17
C PHE A 21 -23.60 -7.41 -10.24
N THR A 22 -23.15 -6.17 -10.44
CA THR A 22 -21.89 -5.92 -11.18
C THR A 22 -20.74 -6.44 -10.32
N GLN A 23 -20.14 -7.54 -10.74
CA GLN A 23 -18.90 -8.06 -10.17
C GLN A 23 -17.79 -7.07 -10.54
N ILE A 24 -17.35 -6.28 -9.56
CA ILE A 24 -16.12 -5.48 -9.71
C ILE A 24 -14.97 -6.47 -9.59
N ASN A 25 -14.39 -6.87 -10.73
CA ASN A 25 -13.13 -7.60 -10.74
C ASN A 25 -12.04 -6.62 -10.34
N LEU A 26 -11.65 -6.63 -9.06
CA LEU A 26 -10.45 -5.94 -8.60
C LEU A 26 -9.26 -6.73 -9.18
N SER A 27 -8.68 -6.22 -10.26
CA SER A 27 -7.42 -6.76 -10.79
C SER A 27 -6.30 -6.19 -9.92
N SER A 28 -5.54 -7.07 -9.28
CA SER A 28 -4.28 -6.71 -8.61
C SER A 28 -3.29 -6.18 -9.64
N ALA A 29 -2.62 -5.07 -9.33
CA ALA A 29 -1.55 -4.51 -10.15
C ALA A 29 -0.17 -4.90 -9.56
N ASP A 30 0.83 -4.95 -10.45
CA ASP A 30 2.21 -5.22 -10.08
C ASP A 30 3.05 -3.96 -10.28
N PHE A 31 3.69 -3.50 -9.20
CA PHE A 31 4.59 -2.36 -9.21
C PHE A 31 6.04 -2.81 -9.04
N VAL A 32 6.96 -2.02 -9.59
CA VAL A 32 8.40 -2.24 -9.43
C VAL A 32 9.04 -1.03 -8.77
N VAL A 33 9.80 -1.27 -7.72
CA VAL A 33 10.65 -0.30 -7.04
C VAL A 33 12.10 -0.73 -7.19
N LYS A 34 12.90 0.05 -7.90
CA LYS A 34 14.33 -0.24 -8.09
C LYS A 34 15.13 0.14 -6.87
N MET A 35 16.09 -0.68 -6.50
CA MET A 35 17.07 -0.40 -5.46
C MET A 35 18.37 0.07 -6.11
N LEU A 36 18.77 1.33 -5.86
CA LEU A 36 19.80 2.02 -6.62
C LEU A 36 20.86 2.66 -5.72
N ASN A 37 22.13 2.55 -6.14
CA ASN A 37 23.22 3.31 -5.55
C ASN A 37 23.05 4.81 -5.80
N GLN A 38 22.53 5.17 -7.00
CA GLN A 38 22.35 6.56 -7.42
C GLN A 38 21.22 6.68 -8.46
N SER A 39 20.46 7.77 -8.37
CA SER A 39 19.51 8.22 -9.40
C SER A 39 19.50 9.75 -9.49
N SER A 40 18.58 10.30 -10.29
CA SER A 40 18.36 11.76 -10.35
C SER A 40 17.87 12.35 -9.03
N THR A 41 17.33 11.52 -8.12
CA THR A 41 16.82 11.95 -6.81
C THR A 41 17.83 11.86 -5.68
N GLY A 42 19.04 11.34 -5.94
CA GLY A 42 20.12 11.26 -4.98
C GLY A 42 20.86 9.92 -4.96
N VAL A 43 21.61 9.70 -3.88
CA VAL A 43 22.36 8.46 -3.62
C VAL A 43 21.62 7.57 -2.63
N MET A 44 21.83 6.26 -2.74
CA MET A 44 21.18 5.23 -1.91
C MET A 44 19.68 5.47 -1.86
N VAL A 45 18.99 5.12 -2.95
CA VAL A 45 17.56 5.43 -3.15
C VAL A 45 16.76 4.22 -3.63
N PHE A 46 15.50 4.22 -3.28
CA PHE A 46 14.45 3.46 -3.97
C PHE A 46 13.84 4.33 -5.07
N GLU A 47 13.50 3.75 -6.21
CA GLU A 47 12.90 4.49 -7.32
C GLU A 47 11.77 3.70 -7.99
N PRO A 48 10.52 4.18 -7.90
CA PRO A 48 10.05 5.30 -7.08
C PRO A 48 10.12 5.01 -5.58
N ALA A 49 10.37 6.03 -4.74
CA ALA A 49 10.44 5.88 -3.30
C ALA A 49 9.08 6.03 -2.60
N VAL A 50 8.10 6.64 -3.27
CA VAL A 50 6.74 6.86 -2.78
C VAL A 50 5.77 6.27 -3.77
N LEU A 51 4.85 5.43 -3.29
CA LEU A 51 3.78 4.81 -4.08
C LEU A 51 2.43 4.99 -3.37
N GLU A 52 1.38 5.16 -4.17
CA GLU A 52 -0.01 4.94 -3.75
C GLU A 52 -0.55 3.78 -4.57
N ILE A 53 -1.06 2.73 -3.91
CA ILE A 53 -1.52 1.48 -4.51
C ILE A 53 -2.83 1.03 -3.88
N GLU A 54 -3.49 0.06 -4.51
CA GLU A 54 -4.72 -0.51 -4.00
C GLU A 54 -4.47 -1.76 -3.13
N VAL A 55 -5.46 -2.12 -2.32
CA VAL A 55 -5.42 -3.35 -1.53
C VAL A 55 -5.37 -4.57 -2.45
N GLY A 56 -4.42 -5.48 -2.20
CA GLY A 56 -4.17 -6.67 -3.00
C GLY A 56 -3.11 -6.48 -4.09
N ASP A 57 -2.61 -5.26 -4.31
CA ASP A 57 -1.50 -5.01 -5.22
C ASP A 57 -0.18 -5.58 -4.70
N THR A 58 0.75 -5.83 -5.62
CA THR A 58 2.11 -6.28 -5.31
C THR A 58 3.15 -5.24 -5.65
N VAL A 59 4.22 -5.21 -4.85
CA VAL A 59 5.43 -4.43 -5.14
C VAL A 59 6.63 -5.34 -5.15
N THR A 60 7.33 -5.38 -6.28
CA THR A 60 8.63 -6.04 -6.40
C THR A 60 9.75 -5.01 -6.22
N PHE A 61 10.46 -5.12 -5.11
CA PHE A 61 11.69 -4.38 -4.86
C PHE A 61 12.81 -5.04 -5.64
N GLN A 62 13.17 -4.46 -6.77
CA GLN A 62 14.12 -5.01 -7.71
C GLN A 62 15.56 -4.67 -7.31
N SER A 63 16.41 -5.68 -7.17
CA SER A 63 17.85 -5.53 -6.92
C SER A 63 18.58 -5.11 -8.19
N THR A 64 18.39 -3.84 -8.59
CA THR A 64 19.03 -3.26 -9.77
C THR A 64 20.53 -3.08 -9.53
N ASP A 65 20.90 -2.50 -8.39
CA ASP A 65 22.28 -2.47 -7.92
C ASP A 65 22.46 -3.47 -6.77
N ALA A 66 23.68 -3.97 -6.60
CA ALA A 66 24.02 -4.92 -5.54
C ALA A 66 24.06 -4.26 -4.16
N ALA A 67 24.10 -5.08 -3.12
CA ALA A 67 24.21 -4.70 -1.70
C ALA A 67 22.99 -3.94 -1.13
N HIS A 68 21.83 -4.06 -1.76
CA HIS A 68 20.55 -3.55 -1.25
C HIS A 68 19.58 -4.68 -0.88
N ASN A 69 18.64 -4.35 -0.01
CA ASN A 69 17.45 -5.12 0.26
C ASN A 69 16.26 -4.19 0.51
N SER A 70 15.07 -4.73 0.63
CA SER A 70 13.90 -4.04 1.16
C SER A 70 13.42 -4.72 2.43
N ALA A 71 13.16 -3.94 3.46
CA ALA A 71 12.59 -4.39 4.72
C ALA A 71 11.59 -3.36 5.25
N SER A 72 10.50 -3.81 5.88
CA SER A 72 9.59 -2.91 6.59
C SER A 72 10.29 -2.26 7.78
N ILE A 73 9.96 -0.98 8.07
CA ILE A 73 10.45 -0.29 9.26
C ILE A 73 9.53 -0.64 10.44
N PRO A 74 10.08 -1.11 11.58
CA PRO A 74 9.29 -1.40 12.77
C PRO A 74 8.46 -0.19 13.23
N GLY A 75 7.18 -0.41 13.50
CA GLY A 75 6.24 0.65 13.90
C GLY A 75 5.69 1.50 12.75
N MET A 76 6.16 1.31 11.52
CA MET A 76 5.70 2.04 10.34
C MET A 76 4.92 1.16 9.36
N ILE A 77 4.19 0.17 9.85
CA ILE A 77 3.23 -0.62 9.07
C ILE A 77 1.89 -0.67 9.80
N PRO A 78 0.76 -0.87 9.09
CA PRO A 78 -0.55 -1.00 9.73
C PRO A 78 -0.62 -2.19 10.69
N ALA A 79 -1.48 -2.09 11.69
CA ALA A 79 -1.76 -3.21 12.59
C ALA A 79 -2.32 -4.41 11.80
N GLY A 80 -1.78 -5.60 12.05
CA GLY A 80 -2.13 -6.84 11.35
C GLY A 80 -1.42 -7.07 10.02
N ALA A 81 -0.68 -6.07 9.50
CA ALA A 81 0.14 -6.26 8.30
C ALA A 81 1.36 -7.14 8.60
N THR A 82 1.75 -7.94 7.61
CA THR A 82 2.94 -8.79 7.70
C THR A 82 4.20 -7.97 7.43
N ALA A 83 5.12 -7.95 8.39
CA ALA A 83 6.45 -7.37 8.19
C ALA A 83 7.28 -8.22 7.23
N TRP A 84 8.15 -7.57 6.44
CA TRP A 84 9.07 -8.27 5.54
C TRP A 84 10.51 -7.85 5.78
N ASN A 85 11.44 -8.73 5.39
CA ASN A 85 12.86 -8.45 5.37
C ASN A 85 13.51 -9.26 4.24
N GLY A 86 13.68 -8.64 3.09
CA GLY A 86 14.25 -9.25 1.90
C GLY A 86 15.73 -9.57 2.05
N GLN A 87 16.19 -10.56 1.29
CA GLN A 87 17.60 -10.93 1.23
C GLN A 87 18.42 -9.87 0.48
N LEU A 88 19.68 -9.72 0.89
CA LEU A 88 20.60 -8.79 0.26
C LEU A 88 20.87 -9.17 -1.21
N SER A 89 20.86 -8.19 -2.11
CA SER A 89 21.08 -8.37 -3.56
C SER A 89 20.11 -9.36 -4.21
N ARG A 90 18.86 -9.41 -3.72
CA ARG A 90 17.78 -10.22 -4.27
C ARG A 90 16.51 -9.39 -4.42
N ASP A 91 15.74 -9.72 -5.45
CA ASP A 91 14.39 -9.19 -5.59
C ASP A 91 13.52 -9.68 -4.43
N THR A 92 12.63 -8.81 -3.99
CA THR A 92 11.68 -9.13 -2.92
C THR A 92 10.31 -8.65 -3.35
N THR A 93 9.34 -9.56 -3.48
CA THR A 93 7.95 -9.21 -3.81
C THR A 93 7.10 -9.27 -2.55
N VAL A 94 6.29 -8.23 -2.34
CA VAL A 94 5.38 -8.09 -1.21
C VAL A 94 3.98 -7.80 -1.73
N THR A 95 2.98 -8.52 -1.22
CA THR A 95 1.56 -8.24 -1.45
C THR A 95 1.02 -7.39 -0.30
N PHE A 96 0.25 -6.34 -0.61
CA PHE A 96 -0.26 -5.39 0.36
C PHE A 96 -1.77 -5.59 0.59
N ASP A 97 -2.13 -6.48 1.51
CA ASP A 97 -3.51 -6.88 1.78
C ASP A 97 -4.22 -6.02 2.84
N ILE A 98 -3.48 -5.21 3.59
CA ILE A 98 -4.01 -4.36 4.66
C ILE A 98 -3.87 -2.89 4.25
N PRO A 99 -4.95 -2.10 4.25
CA PRO A 99 -4.87 -0.67 3.93
C PRO A 99 -4.11 0.11 4.99
N GLY A 100 -3.47 1.21 4.58
CA GLY A 100 -2.70 2.11 5.45
C GLY A 100 -1.35 2.50 4.88
N ILE A 101 -0.53 3.16 5.70
CA ILE A 101 0.79 3.66 5.36
C ILE A 101 1.86 2.67 5.81
N TYR A 102 2.79 2.37 4.91
CA TYR A 102 3.94 1.48 5.14
C TYR A 102 5.24 2.23 4.89
N GLY A 103 6.12 2.26 5.90
CA GLY A 103 7.50 2.69 5.74
C GLY A 103 8.43 1.51 5.51
N TYR A 104 9.38 1.66 4.59
CA TYR A 104 10.36 0.62 4.29
C TYR A 104 11.77 1.21 4.13
N GLN A 105 12.77 0.35 4.22
CA GLN A 105 14.18 0.71 4.27
C GLN A 105 15.05 -0.29 3.52
N CYS A 106 16.25 0.14 3.17
CA CYS A 106 17.38 -0.74 2.91
C CYS A 106 18.19 -0.93 4.18
N THR A 107 18.26 -2.13 4.72
CA THR A 107 18.88 -2.38 6.04
C THR A 107 20.34 -1.92 6.12
N PRO A 108 21.26 -2.26 5.16
CA PRO A 108 22.65 -1.80 5.24
C PRO A 108 22.81 -0.28 5.02
N HIS A 109 21.85 0.39 4.38
CA HIS A 109 21.93 1.82 4.08
C HIS A 109 20.90 2.68 4.84
N ALA A 110 20.33 2.13 5.93
CA ALA A 110 19.35 2.81 6.78
C ALA A 110 19.87 4.15 7.30
N MET A 111 21.11 4.20 7.78
CA MET A 111 21.74 5.44 8.28
C MET A 111 21.94 6.50 7.17
N MET A 112 21.93 6.10 5.90
CA MET A 112 22.00 7.01 4.75
C MET A 112 20.61 7.48 4.30
N ALA A 113 19.57 7.14 5.07
CA ALA A 113 18.17 7.38 4.76
C ALA A 113 17.75 6.75 3.42
N MET A 114 18.21 5.52 3.12
CA MET A 114 17.65 4.73 2.02
C MET A 114 16.33 4.13 2.47
N VAL A 115 15.27 4.91 2.27
CA VAL A 115 13.91 4.66 2.75
C VAL A 115 12.89 4.94 1.67
N GLY A 116 11.67 4.46 1.86
CA GLY A 116 10.52 4.79 1.05
C GLY A 116 9.20 4.60 1.81
N VAL A 117 8.11 5.00 1.18
CA VAL A 117 6.77 4.98 1.76
C VAL A 117 5.76 4.48 0.74
N ILE A 118 4.84 3.61 1.16
CA ILE A 118 3.72 3.13 0.36
C ILE A 118 2.42 3.43 1.11
N LYS A 119 1.44 4.02 0.42
CA LYS A 119 0.07 4.17 0.90
C LYS A 119 -0.83 3.19 0.16
N VAL A 120 -1.57 2.40 0.90
CA VAL A 120 -2.42 1.31 0.39
C VAL A 120 -3.89 1.64 0.60
N GLY A 121 -4.70 1.52 -0.46
CA GLY A 121 -6.15 1.68 -0.43
C GLY A 121 -6.61 3.09 -0.04
N GLY A 122 -5.78 4.12 -0.26
CA GLY A 122 -6.09 5.51 0.12
C GLY A 122 -6.20 5.74 1.63
N ASP A 123 -5.94 4.73 2.47
CA ASP A 123 -6.10 4.82 3.92
C ASP A 123 -4.89 5.50 4.59
N SER A 124 -5.17 6.35 5.55
CA SER A 124 -4.19 7.06 6.39
C SER A 124 -4.50 6.93 7.88
N SER A 125 -5.29 5.92 8.27
CA SER A 125 -5.73 5.74 9.67
C SER A 125 -4.58 5.52 10.65
N ASN A 126 -3.44 4.98 10.18
CA ASN A 126 -2.22 4.77 10.98
C ASN A 126 -1.20 5.92 10.85
N LYS A 127 -1.55 7.06 10.23
CA LYS A 127 -0.62 8.16 9.94
C LYS A 127 0.09 8.68 11.20
N GLU A 128 -0.65 8.87 12.28
CA GLU A 128 -0.10 9.38 13.54
C GLU A 128 0.95 8.43 14.13
N SER A 129 0.66 7.12 14.16
CA SER A 129 1.63 6.11 14.65
C SER A 129 2.86 6.01 13.75
N VAL A 130 2.67 6.09 12.42
CA VAL A 130 3.79 6.11 11.45
C VAL A 130 4.66 7.34 11.65
N GLN A 131 4.08 8.52 11.84
CA GLN A 131 4.83 9.75 12.11
C GLN A 131 5.62 9.65 13.41
N ALA A 132 5.02 9.13 14.49
CA ALA A 132 5.72 8.94 15.76
C ALA A 132 6.91 7.97 15.63
N ALA A 133 6.74 6.86 14.89
CA ALA A 133 7.82 5.91 14.64
C ALA A 133 8.91 6.54 13.73
N ALA A 134 8.52 7.34 12.73
CA ALA A 134 9.44 8.03 11.84
C ALA A 134 10.33 9.02 12.59
N GLU A 135 9.80 9.77 13.57
CA GLU A 135 10.60 10.68 14.42
C GLU A 135 11.71 9.95 15.15
N ILE A 136 11.42 8.75 15.68
CA ILE A 136 12.42 7.93 16.35
C ILE A 136 13.43 7.38 15.33
N TYR A 137 12.92 6.88 14.21
CA TYR A 137 13.75 6.21 13.20
C TYR A 137 14.73 7.17 12.51
N LYS A 138 14.27 8.37 12.09
CA LYS A 138 15.12 9.36 11.43
C LYS A 138 16.26 9.91 12.30
N SER A 139 16.15 9.77 13.64
CA SER A 139 17.24 10.16 14.54
C SER A 139 18.52 9.33 14.33
N THR A 140 18.42 8.20 13.64
CA THR A 140 19.57 7.34 13.27
C THR A 140 20.25 7.78 11.97
N PHE A 141 19.66 8.73 11.21
CA PHE A 141 20.19 9.16 9.92
C PHE A 141 21.42 10.05 10.08
N VAL A 142 22.48 9.71 9.37
CA VAL A 142 23.72 10.53 9.32
C VAL A 142 23.76 11.45 8.11
N MET A 143 22.85 11.21 7.12
CA MET A 143 22.69 12.05 5.94
C MET A 143 21.23 12.01 5.47
N ASN A 144 20.83 12.97 4.60
CA ASN A 144 19.46 13.06 4.07
C ASN A 144 18.37 13.05 5.15
N GLN A 145 18.58 13.76 6.25
CA GLN A 145 17.78 13.69 7.48
C GLN A 145 16.30 14.05 7.27
N THR A 146 15.96 14.83 6.24
CA THR A 146 14.58 15.22 5.92
C THR A 146 13.89 14.28 4.95
N ARG A 147 14.63 13.33 4.34
CA ARG A 147 14.10 12.51 3.23
C ARG A 147 12.82 11.74 3.60
N LEU A 148 12.77 11.18 4.79
CA LEU A 148 11.58 10.44 5.25
C LEU A 148 10.39 11.39 5.45
N ASP A 149 10.61 12.58 6.01
CA ASP A 149 9.56 13.59 6.18
C ASP A 149 9.05 14.08 4.82
N ASP A 150 9.98 14.32 3.86
CA ASP A 150 9.63 14.72 2.50
C ASP A 150 8.76 13.66 1.79
N TYR A 151 9.00 12.36 2.05
CA TYR A 151 8.20 11.28 1.48
C TYR A 151 6.84 11.14 2.17
N LEU A 152 6.79 11.21 3.51
CA LEU A 152 5.55 11.17 4.27
C LEU A 152 4.63 12.35 3.99
N SER A 153 5.18 13.49 3.57
CA SER A 153 4.40 14.67 3.21
C SER A 153 3.63 14.53 1.89
N LYS A 154 3.98 13.53 1.07
CA LYS A 154 3.39 13.29 -0.26
C LYS A 154 2.19 12.35 -0.24
N ILE A 155 1.85 11.76 0.93
CA ILE A 155 0.78 10.75 1.07
C ILE A 155 -0.25 11.12 2.13
#